data_f1c977c6bb266c64a86a71dec73f70a9
#
_entry.id   f1c977c6bb266c64a86a71dec73f70a9
#
_cell.length_a   1.000
_cell.length_b   1.000
_cell.length_c   1.000
_cell.angle_alpha   90.00
_cell.angle_beta   90.00
_cell.angle_gamma   90.00
#
_symmetry.space_group_name_H-M   'P 1'
#
loop_
_entity.id
_entity.type
_entity.pdbx_description
1 polymer ?
#
loop_
_entity_poly.entity_id
_entity_poly.type
_entity_poly.pdbx_seq_one_letter_code
_entity_poly.pdbx_strand_id
1 'polypeptide(L)'
;MNSADEMRKAVRMFLKYGVDSIKLNLSGDNFTPDSPAETTWMSDAEVAAAMDEVRVRGKRGTAHARSAASVKQALRHGIDVIYHASYTDEETLDMLEAAKSRVFVAPGIAILYAMLHEAEPYGITHAKAVEMGYQREWDTALESLKAMHKRGVRILFGGDYGFAFTPHTQNARDLEFFVKYLGFTPAEAIRCATVYGGEIMMRGHELG
;
A
#
# COMPACT_ATOMS: atom_id res chain seq x y z
N MET A 1 -1.68 15.68 -13.60
CA MET A 1 -2.40 15.28 -14.84
C MET A 1 -3.86 15.56 -14.59
N ASN A 2 -4.54 16.15 -15.57
CA ASN A 2 -5.88 16.71 -15.37
C ASN A 2 -6.94 16.04 -16.26
N SER A 3 -6.61 14.90 -16.87
CA SER A 3 -7.55 14.15 -17.69
C SER A 3 -7.09 12.70 -17.93
N ALA A 4 -8.02 11.85 -18.34
CA ALA A 4 -7.74 10.47 -18.74
C ALA A 4 -6.72 10.38 -19.90
N ASP A 5 -6.76 11.33 -20.85
CA ASP A 5 -5.86 11.34 -21.99
C ASP A 5 -4.42 11.74 -21.60
N GLU A 6 -4.28 12.71 -20.70
CA GLU A 6 -2.97 13.05 -20.13
C GLU A 6 -2.40 11.87 -19.32
N MET A 7 -3.24 11.18 -18.55
CA MET A 7 -2.86 9.98 -17.83
C MET A 7 -2.37 8.88 -18.79
N ARG A 8 -3.13 8.60 -19.84
CA ARG A 8 -2.76 7.63 -20.87
C ARG A 8 -1.43 7.98 -21.53
N LYS A 9 -1.22 9.25 -21.86
CA LYS A 9 0.04 9.73 -22.44
C LYS A 9 1.22 9.52 -21.50
N ALA A 10 1.07 9.87 -20.22
CA ALA A 10 2.13 9.72 -19.23
C ALA A 10 2.49 8.23 -18.98
N VAL A 11 1.47 7.38 -18.83
CA VAL A 11 1.69 5.92 -18.65
C VAL A 11 2.42 5.33 -19.85
N ARG A 12 2.01 5.66 -21.07
CA ARG A 12 2.72 5.23 -22.30
C ARG A 12 4.17 5.67 -22.32
N MET A 13 4.45 6.88 -21.85
CA MET A 13 5.82 7.41 -21.79
C MET A 13 6.67 6.60 -20.79
N PHE A 14 6.18 6.35 -19.57
CA PHE A 14 6.90 5.54 -18.58
C PHE A 14 7.12 4.11 -19.07
N LEU A 15 6.11 3.49 -19.67
CA LEU A 15 6.21 2.14 -20.23
C LEU A 15 7.23 2.06 -21.38
N LYS A 16 7.37 3.13 -22.18
CA LYS A 16 8.43 3.25 -23.21
C LYS A 16 9.83 3.25 -22.60
N TYR A 17 9.99 3.80 -21.39
CA TYR A 17 11.26 3.77 -20.67
C TYR A 17 11.58 2.41 -20.01
N GLY A 18 10.69 1.43 -20.15
CA GLY A 18 10.96 0.06 -19.71
C GLY A 18 10.63 -0.20 -18.25
N VAL A 19 9.74 0.58 -17.62
CA VAL A 19 9.31 0.31 -16.24
C VAL A 19 8.52 -1.00 -16.15
N ASP A 20 8.63 -1.69 -15.01
CA ASP A 20 7.93 -2.95 -14.75
C ASP A 20 6.54 -2.75 -14.13
N SER A 21 6.33 -1.59 -13.50
CA SER A 21 5.04 -1.26 -12.87
C SER A 21 4.73 0.22 -12.98
N ILE A 22 3.44 0.54 -12.91
CA ILE A 22 2.93 1.92 -12.81
C ILE A 22 2.31 2.09 -11.44
N LYS A 23 2.78 3.07 -10.67
CA LYS A 23 2.24 3.43 -9.36
C LYS A 23 1.36 4.68 -9.48
N LEU A 24 0.13 4.56 -8.97
CA LEU A 24 -0.84 5.66 -8.87
C LEU A 24 -0.96 6.13 -7.41
N ASN A 25 -1.26 7.41 -7.21
CA ASN A 25 -1.61 7.97 -5.90
C ASN A 25 -3.12 8.24 -5.88
N LEU A 26 -3.89 7.33 -5.28
CA LEU A 26 -5.35 7.42 -5.26
C LEU A 26 -5.87 8.21 -4.07
N SER A 27 -5.16 8.20 -2.95
CA SER A 27 -5.57 8.93 -1.74
C SER A 27 -4.49 9.89 -1.25
N GLY A 28 -4.84 10.73 -0.29
CA GLY A 28 -3.89 11.54 0.46
C GLY A 28 -3.10 10.73 1.49
N ASP A 29 -2.35 11.45 2.31
CA ASP A 29 -1.61 10.95 3.46
C ASP A 29 -1.63 11.96 4.60
N ASN A 30 -1.19 11.56 5.79
CA ASN A 30 -1.13 12.45 6.95
C ASN A 30 0.14 13.33 6.98
N PHE A 31 1.03 13.21 6.00
CA PHE A 31 2.25 13.98 5.90
C PHE A 31 2.02 15.36 5.28
N THR A 32 1.03 15.47 4.39
CA THR A 32 0.69 16.68 3.66
C THR A 32 -0.52 17.35 4.29
N PRO A 33 -0.41 18.58 4.83
CA PRO A 33 -1.48 19.22 5.62
C PRO A 33 -2.84 19.32 4.91
N ASP A 34 -2.84 19.58 3.60
CA ASP A 34 -4.06 19.78 2.79
C ASP A 34 -4.50 18.50 2.06
N SER A 35 -3.95 17.35 2.42
CA SER A 35 -4.15 16.08 1.72
C SER A 35 -4.44 14.93 2.67
N PRO A 36 -5.56 14.97 3.42
CA PRO A 36 -5.87 13.94 4.40
C PRO A 36 -5.87 12.53 3.81
N ALA A 37 -5.39 11.57 4.59
CA ALA A 37 -5.25 10.16 4.20
C ALA A 37 -6.56 9.53 3.68
N GLU A 38 -7.70 10.02 4.13
CA GLU A 38 -9.03 9.52 3.74
C GLU A 38 -9.59 10.16 2.45
N THR A 39 -8.90 11.15 1.87
CA THR A 39 -9.36 11.80 0.64
C THR A 39 -8.95 11.00 -0.59
N THR A 40 -9.87 10.81 -1.52
CA THR A 40 -9.60 10.14 -2.82
C THR A 40 -9.51 11.20 -3.91
N TRP A 41 -8.38 11.24 -4.63
CA TRP A 41 -8.03 12.33 -5.54
C TRP A 41 -8.32 12.05 -7.00
N MET A 42 -8.05 10.83 -7.44
CA MET A 42 -8.16 10.48 -8.86
C MET A 42 -9.59 10.08 -9.22
N SER A 43 -10.03 10.53 -10.38
CA SER A 43 -11.29 10.08 -10.97
C SER A 43 -11.18 8.63 -11.47
N ASP A 44 -12.30 7.92 -11.54
CA ASP A 44 -12.36 6.58 -12.12
C ASP A 44 -11.88 6.56 -13.58
N ALA A 45 -12.12 7.63 -14.35
CA ALA A 45 -11.67 7.74 -15.73
C ALA A 45 -10.14 7.79 -15.87
N GLU A 46 -9.46 8.47 -14.95
CA GLU A 46 -7.99 8.54 -14.92
C GLU A 46 -7.37 7.22 -14.53
N VAL A 47 -7.92 6.56 -13.50
CA VAL A 47 -7.45 5.23 -13.07
C VAL A 47 -7.68 4.19 -14.15
N ALA A 48 -8.86 4.18 -14.78
CA ALA A 48 -9.17 3.30 -15.90
C ALA A 48 -8.18 3.49 -17.06
N ALA A 49 -7.92 4.75 -17.45
CA ALA A 49 -6.99 5.07 -18.54
C ALA A 49 -5.56 4.57 -18.27
N ALA A 50 -5.09 4.68 -17.02
CA ALA A 50 -3.80 4.15 -16.62
C ALA A 50 -3.78 2.62 -16.70
N MET A 51 -4.78 1.96 -16.11
CA MET A 51 -4.82 0.51 -16.01
C MET A 51 -5.07 -0.20 -17.35
N ASP A 52 -5.76 0.46 -18.29
CA ASP A 52 -5.89 -0.04 -19.66
C ASP A 52 -4.51 -0.15 -20.34
N GLU A 53 -3.67 0.87 -20.22
CA GLU A 53 -2.33 0.87 -20.79
C GLU A 53 -1.39 -0.15 -20.11
N VAL A 54 -1.54 -0.33 -18.81
CA VAL A 54 -0.80 -1.33 -18.02
C VAL A 54 -1.16 -2.75 -18.49
N ARG A 55 -2.45 -3.08 -18.59
CA ARG A 55 -2.95 -4.39 -18.99
C ARG A 55 -2.53 -4.80 -20.41
N VAL A 56 -2.69 -3.88 -21.36
CA VAL A 56 -2.33 -4.16 -22.77
C VAL A 56 -0.86 -4.57 -22.92
N ARG A 57 0.00 -4.13 -21.99
CA ARG A 57 1.44 -4.42 -22.03
C ARG A 57 1.90 -5.49 -21.03
N GLY A 58 0.96 -6.17 -20.36
CA GLY A 58 1.26 -7.21 -19.39
C GLY A 58 2.08 -6.70 -18.19
N LYS A 59 1.92 -5.42 -17.85
CA LYS A 59 2.61 -4.80 -16.72
C LYS A 59 1.73 -4.80 -15.46
N ARG A 60 2.28 -4.38 -14.33
CA ARG A 60 1.56 -4.27 -13.06
C ARG A 60 1.11 -2.85 -12.75
N GLY A 61 -0.08 -2.73 -12.19
CA GLY A 61 -0.57 -1.52 -11.58
C GLY A 61 -0.46 -1.59 -10.07
N THR A 62 0.07 -0.53 -9.46
CA THR A 62 0.17 -0.41 -8.01
C THR A 62 -0.43 0.92 -7.57
N ALA A 63 -0.92 1.00 -6.34
CA ALA A 63 -1.55 2.22 -5.85
C ALA A 63 -1.26 2.49 -4.38
N HIS A 64 -0.90 3.74 -4.09
CA HIS A 64 -1.08 4.31 -2.76
C HIS A 64 -2.58 4.54 -2.57
N ALA A 65 -3.19 3.86 -1.60
CA ALA A 65 -4.62 3.93 -1.32
C ALA A 65 -4.86 3.66 0.17
N ARG A 66 -5.13 4.70 0.94
CA ARG A 66 -5.36 4.61 2.39
C ARG A 66 -6.84 4.54 2.73
N SER A 67 -7.68 5.32 2.06
CA SER A 67 -9.13 5.37 2.30
C SER A 67 -9.88 4.15 1.77
N ALA A 68 -10.99 3.79 2.38
CA ALA A 68 -11.88 2.73 1.87
C ALA A 68 -12.30 3.00 0.41
N ALA A 69 -12.63 4.25 0.09
CA ALA A 69 -13.02 4.64 -1.27
C ALA A 69 -11.89 4.41 -2.28
N SER A 70 -10.64 4.77 -1.95
CA SER A 70 -9.49 4.57 -2.83
C SER A 70 -9.12 3.09 -2.98
N VAL A 71 -9.23 2.29 -1.92
CA VAL A 71 -9.03 0.84 -2.00
C VAL A 71 -10.07 0.17 -2.89
N LYS A 72 -11.35 0.52 -2.73
CA LYS A 72 -12.43 0.03 -3.61
C LYS A 72 -12.20 0.46 -5.06
N GLN A 73 -11.77 1.70 -5.30
CA GLN A 73 -11.41 2.19 -6.64
C GLN A 73 -10.27 1.36 -7.23
N ALA A 74 -9.19 1.14 -6.48
CA ALA A 74 -8.07 0.30 -6.90
C ALA A 74 -8.52 -1.11 -7.32
N LEU A 75 -9.39 -1.74 -6.52
CA LEU A 75 -9.92 -3.07 -6.78
C LEU A 75 -10.80 -3.13 -8.04
N ARG A 76 -11.69 -2.14 -8.23
CA ARG A 76 -12.55 -2.04 -9.43
C ARG A 76 -11.74 -1.93 -10.71
N HIS A 77 -10.64 -1.20 -10.69
CA HIS A 77 -9.79 -0.98 -11.87
C HIS A 77 -8.67 -2.02 -12.03
N GLY A 78 -8.62 -3.04 -11.16
CA GLY A 78 -7.70 -4.17 -11.32
C GLY A 78 -6.25 -3.85 -10.94
N ILE A 79 -6.04 -2.98 -9.97
CA ILE A 79 -4.73 -2.75 -9.35
C ILE A 79 -4.25 -4.05 -8.71
N ASP A 80 -2.97 -4.38 -8.89
CA ASP A 80 -2.35 -5.61 -8.40
C ASP A 80 -1.79 -5.48 -6.99
N VAL A 81 -1.29 -4.29 -6.62
CA VAL A 81 -0.72 -4.01 -5.30
C VAL A 81 -1.30 -2.74 -4.73
N ILE A 82 -1.88 -2.85 -3.54
CA ILE A 82 -2.43 -1.73 -2.79
C ILE A 82 -1.50 -1.44 -1.61
N TYR A 83 -0.89 -0.24 -1.62
CA TYR A 83 -0.09 0.22 -0.49
C TYR A 83 -1.00 0.82 0.57
N HIS A 84 -0.71 0.50 1.83
CA HIS A 84 -1.35 0.95 3.06
C HIS A 84 -2.70 0.26 3.35
N ALA A 85 -3.80 0.62 2.67
CA ALA A 85 -5.15 0.15 2.99
C ALA A 85 -5.50 0.36 4.48
N SER A 86 -5.12 1.53 5.04
CA SER A 86 -5.20 1.82 6.47
C SER A 86 -6.63 1.92 6.99
N TYR A 87 -7.54 2.44 6.16
CA TYR A 87 -8.94 2.66 6.53
C TYR A 87 -9.83 1.79 5.66
N THR A 88 -10.34 0.69 6.23
CA THR A 88 -11.26 -0.21 5.54
C THR A 88 -12.60 -0.28 6.25
N ASP A 89 -13.65 -0.42 5.47
CA ASP A 89 -14.97 -0.82 5.93
C ASP A 89 -15.25 -2.29 5.54
N GLU A 90 -16.37 -2.84 5.97
CA GLU A 90 -16.73 -4.22 5.71
C GLU A 90 -16.84 -4.53 4.22
N GLU A 91 -17.40 -3.62 3.42
CA GLU A 91 -17.46 -3.76 1.97
C GLU A 91 -16.06 -3.83 1.34
N THR A 92 -15.13 -3.00 1.80
CA THR A 92 -13.73 -3.03 1.34
C THR A 92 -13.07 -4.37 1.66
N LEU A 93 -13.29 -4.89 2.85
CA LEU A 93 -12.77 -6.20 3.26
C LEU A 93 -13.35 -7.34 2.42
N ASP A 94 -14.64 -7.31 2.11
CA ASP A 94 -15.30 -8.28 1.24
C ASP A 94 -14.72 -8.23 -0.19
N MET A 95 -14.52 -7.04 -0.73
CA MET A 95 -13.90 -6.85 -2.05
C MET A 95 -12.44 -7.34 -2.08
N LEU A 96 -11.66 -7.09 -1.02
CA LEU A 96 -10.28 -7.59 -0.89
C LEU A 96 -10.26 -9.12 -0.80
N GLU A 97 -11.16 -9.71 -0.02
CA GLU A 97 -11.28 -11.15 0.07
C GLU A 97 -11.65 -11.79 -1.26
N ALA A 98 -12.62 -11.24 -1.97
CA ALA A 98 -13.00 -11.70 -3.31
C ALA A 98 -11.83 -11.59 -4.32
N ALA A 99 -10.93 -10.62 -4.14
CA ALA A 99 -9.78 -10.38 -5.00
C ALA A 99 -8.47 -11.04 -4.52
N LYS A 100 -8.47 -11.79 -3.40
CA LYS A 100 -7.26 -12.27 -2.72
C LYS A 100 -6.33 -13.16 -3.57
N SER A 101 -6.82 -13.76 -4.65
CA SER A 101 -5.99 -14.55 -5.56
C SER A 101 -5.13 -13.71 -6.50
N ARG A 102 -5.46 -12.42 -6.71
CA ARG A 102 -4.78 -11.52 -7.65
C ARG A 102 -4.15 -10.29 -7.01
N VAL A 103 -4.66 -9.84 -5.86
CA VAL A 103 -4.23 -8.61 -5.21
C VAL A 103 -3.30 -8.88 -4.02
N PHE A 104 -2.38 -7.95 -3.80
CA PHE A 104 -1.56 -7.89 -2.61
C PHE A 104 -1.80 -6.56 -1.89
N VAL A 105 -1.66 -6.58 -0.57
CA VAL A 105 -1.64 -5.36 0.26
C VAL A 105 -0.27 -5.22 0.90
N ALA A 106 0.40 -4.08 0.69
CA ALA A 106 1.68 -3.74 1.32
C ALA A 106 1.43 -2.67 2.39
N PRO A 107 1.46 -2.99 3.68
CA PRO A 107 0.80 -2.21 4.73
C PRO A 107 1.49 -0.89 5.09
N GLY A 108 2.81 -0.77 4.95
CA GLY A 108 3.53 0.43 5.35
C GLY A 108 3.48 0.75 6.85
N ILE A 109 3.32 -0.24 7.73
CA ILE A 109 3.14 0.05 9.17
C ILE A 109 4.40 0.56 9.87
N ALA A 110 5.60 0.32 9.32
CA ALA A 110 6.83 0.81 9.91
C ALA A 110 6.91 2.35 9.89
N ILE A 111 6.43 3.01 8.83
CA ILE A 111 6.39 4.47 8.78
C ILE A 111 5.44 5.03 9.84
N LEU A 112 4.28 4.40 10.08
CA LEU A 112 3.32 4.83 11.10
C LEU A 112 3.92 4.70 12.50
N TYR A 113 4.59 3.56 12.77
CA TYR A 113 5.30 3.34 14.02
C TYR A 113 6.40 4.37 14.24
N ALA A 114 7.23 4.58 13.23
CA ALA A 114 8.37 5.50 13.33
C ALA A 114 7.92 6.96 13.52
N MET A 115 6.85 7.39 12.86
CA MET A 115 6.26 8.71 13.06
C MET A 115 5.82 8.93 14.53
N LEU A 116 5.26 7.90 15.16
CA LEU A 116 4.79 7.99 16.55
C LEU A 116 5.90 7.87 17.59
N HIS A 117 6.98 7.13 17.29
CA HIS A 117 7.93 6.71 18.32
C HIS A 117 9.40 7.05 18.03
N GLU A 118 9.77 7.38 16.80
CA GLU A 118 11.18 7.50 16.38
C GLU A 118 11.50 8.80 15.64
N ALA A 119 10.49 9.60 15.30
CA ALA A 119 10.65 10.81 14.49
C ALA A 119 11.05 12.06 15.32
N GLU A 120 11.08 11.98 16.65
CA GLU A 120 11.41 13.11 17.52
C GLU A 120 12.80 13.73 17.25
N PRO A 121 13.88 12.97 17.01
CA PRO A 121 15.18 13.53 16.63
C PRO A 121 15.16 14.33 15.31
N TYR A 122 14.11 14.15 14.52
CA TYR A 122 13.90 14.82 13.23
C TYR A 122 12.85 15.94 13.29
N GLY A 123 12.47 16.36 14.52
CA GLY A 123 11.57 17.48 14.75
C GLY A 123 10.07 17.13 14.81
N ILE A 124 9.71 15.85 14.78
CA ILE A 124 8.32 15.39 14.89
C ILE A 124 8.14 14.70 16.24
N THR A 125 7.68 15.45 17.25
CA THR A 125 7.37 14.89 18.57
C THR A 125 6.18 13.95 18.49
N HIS A 126 6.04 13.05 19.47
CA HIS A 126 4.87 12.17 19.58
C HIS A 126 3.55 12.97 19.56
N ALA A 127 3.46 14.07 20.32
CA ALA A 127 2.27 14.93 20.33
C ALA A 127 1.96 15.49 18.92
N LYS A 128 2.99 15.90 18.17
CA LYS A 128 2.83 16.39 16.80
C LYS A 128 2.36 15.27 15.86
N ALA A 129 2.92 14.09 15.97
CA ALA A 129 2.48 12.93 15.17
C ALA A 129 1.01 12.57 15.46
N VAL A 130 0.58 12.62 16.71
CA VAL A 130 -0.83 12.42 17.11
C VAL A 130 -1.72 13.50 16.50
N GLU A 131 -1.34 14.79 16.57
CA GLU A 131 -2.06 15.91 15.95
C GLU A 131 -2.20 15.72 14.43
N MET A 132 -1.16 15.19 13.76
CA MET A 132 -1.17 14.86 12.33
C MET A 132 -2.05 13.65 11.97
N GLY A 133 -2.61 12.93 12.97
CA GLY A 133 -3.50 11.79 12.75
C GLY A 133 -2.83 10.42 12.71
N TYR A 134 -1.52 10.33 12.96
CA TYR A 134 -0.79 9.05 12.88
C TYR A 134 -1.22 8.03 13.91
N GLN A 135 -1.65 8.44 15.12
CA GLN A 135 -2.18 7.48 16.10
C GLN A 135 -3.48 6.83 15.60
N ARG A 136 -4.40 7.63 15.07
CA ARG A 136 -5.66 7.10 14.52
C ARG A 136 -5.38 6.17 13.34
N GLU A 137 -4.47 6.56 12.45
CA GLU A 137 -4.12 5.72 11.31
C GLU A 137 -3.45 4.41 11.74
N TRP A 138 -2.54 4.45 12.72
CA TRP A 138 -1.92 3.26 13.29
C TRP A 138 -2.96 2.29 13.83
N ASP A 139 -3.88 2.76 14.67
CA ASP A 139 -4.90 1.94 15.31
C ASP A 139 -5.82 1.28 14.26
N THR A 140 -6.34 2.07 13.31
CA THR A 140 -7.22 1.56 12.24
C THR A 140 -6.47 0.65 11.26
N ALA A 141 -5.22 0.93 10.94
CA ALA A 141 -4.42 0.08 10.06
C ALA A 141 -4.19 -1.31 10.68
N LEU A 142 -3.89 -1.38 11.98
CA LEU A 142 -3.74 -2.66 12.68
C LEU A 142 -5.04 -3.48 12.68
N GLU A 143 -6.18 -2.84 12.91
CA GLU A 143 -7.49 -3.51 12.84
C GLU A 143 -7.79 -4.02 11.43
N SER A 144 -7.62 -3.16 10.42
CA SER A 144 -7.82 -3.50 9.00
C SER A 144 -6.94 -4.67 8.57
N LEU A 145 -5.65 -4.63 8.90
CA LEU A 145 -4.69 -5.66 8.50
C LEU A 145 -4.93 -7.00 9.19
N LYS A 146 -5.32 -7.01 10.47
CA LYS A 146 -5.75 -8.23 11.19
C LYS A 146 -6.98 -8.84 10.53
N ALA A 147 -7.96 -8.01 10.15
CA ALA A 147 -9.16 -8.47 9.45
C ALA A 147 -8.82 -9.05 8.07
N MET A 148 -7.94 -8.39 7.30
CA MET A 148 -7.43 -8.90 6.02
C MET A 148 -6.70 -10.22 6.17
N HIS A 149 -5.80 -10.35 7.16
CA HIS A 149 -5.07 -11.58 7.44
C HIS A 149 -6.03 -12.73 7.75
N LYS A 150 -7.02 -12.51 8.62
CA LYS A 150 -8.05 -13.50 8.96
C LYS A 150 -8.87 -13.97 7.75
N ARG A 151 -9.08 -13.10 6.75
CA ARG A 151 -9.80 -13.40 5.50
C ARG A 151 -8.88 -14.02 4.42
N GLY A 152 -7.60 -14.18 4.71
CA GLY A 152 -6.61 -14.77 3.79
C GLY A 152 -6.18 -13.84 2.66
N VAL A 153 -6.31 -12.52 2.82
CA VAL A 153 -5.73 -11.54 1.89
C VAL A 153 -4.21 -11.61 1.96
N ARG A 154 -3.55 -11.58 0.81
CA ARG A 154 -2.09 -11.66 0.75
C ARG A 154 -1.46 -10.34 1.15
N ILE A 155 -0.82 -10.33 2.32
CA ILE A 155 -0.13 -9.14 2.84
C ILE A 155 1.36 -9.27 2.54
N LEU A 156 1.89 -8.26 1.83
CA LEU A 156 3.30 -8.18 1.49
C LEU A 156 4.11 -7.60 2.64
N PHE A 157 5.35 -8.00 2.70
CA PHE A 157 6.37 -7.36 3.49
C PHE A 157 6.73 -6.00 2.89
N GLY A 158 6.65 -4.92 3.66
CA GLY A 158 6.99 -3.57 3.19
C GLY A 158 6.49 -2.48 4.13
N GLY A 159 7.42 -1.74 4.75
CA GLY A 159 7.16 -0.78 5.80
C GLY A 159 7.20 0.69 5.38
N ASP A 160 7.33 0.98 4.08
CA ASP A 160 7.47 2.34 3.54
C ASP A 160 8.77 3.02 4.02
N TYR A 161 9.89 2.35 3.76
CA TYR A 161 11.23 2.80 4.15
C TYR A 161 11.82 3.80 3.16
N GLY A 162 12.75 4.64 3.66
CA GLY A 162 13.50 5.62 2.87
C GLY A 162 13.57 7.00 3.50
N PHE A 163 12.83 7.26 4.57
CA PHE A 163 12.95 8.48 5.35
C PHE A 163 14.09 8.36 6.37
N ALA A 164 14.56 9.50 6.88
CA ALA A 164 15.63 9.55 7.86
C ALA A 164 15.30 8.75 9.15
N PHE A 165 14.04 8.74 9.55
CA PHE A 165 13.51 7.97 10.68
C PHE A 165 13.04 6.55 10.33
N THR A 166 13.05 6.17 9.04
CA THR A 166 12.80 4.80 8.57
C THR A 166 13.83 4.42 7.51
N PRO A 167 15.11 4.29 7.85
CA PRO A 167 16.15 3.97 6.88
C PRO A 167 15.99 2.55 6.32
N HIS A 168 16.38 2.34 5.08
CA HIS A 168 16.28 1.03 4.39
C HIS A 168 16.98 -0.12 5.14
N THR A 169 17.99 0.19 5.95
CA THR A 169 18.72 -0.80 6.77
C THR A 169 17.86 -1.47 7.86
N GLN A 170 16.69 -0.93 8.15
CA GLN A 170 15.78 -1.44 9.18
C GLN A 170 14.61 -2.26 8.62
N ASN A 171 14.56 -2.51 7.33
CA ASN A 171 13.41 -3.16 6.69
C ASN A 171 13.05 -4.54 7.28
N ALA A 172 14.03 -5.30 7.77
CA ALA A 172 13.79 -6.62 8.36
C ALA A 172 12.91 -6.61 9.62
N ARG A 173 12.76 -5.47 10.30
CA ARG A 173 11.92 -5.38 11.51
C ARG A 173 10.42 -5.49 11.21
N ASP A 174 9.99 -5.37 9.96
CA ASP A 174 8.60 -5.67 9.59
C ASP A 174 8.20 -7.12 9.93
N LEU A 175 9.15 -8.06 9.90
CA LEU A 175 8.92 -9.44 10.33
C LEU A 175 8.48 -9.48 11.80
N GLU A 176 9.17 -8.71 12.66
CA GLU A 176 8.79 -8.56 14.07
C GLU A 176 7.42 -7.88 14.20
N PHE A 177 7.17 -6.83 13.44
CA PHE A 177 5.91 -6.09 13.48
C PHE A 177 4.72 -6.95 13.05
N PHE A 178 4.88 -7.80 12.06
CA PHE A 178 3.82 -8.72 11.64
C PHE A 178 3.45 -9.69 12.75
N VAL A 179 4.44 -10.25 13.44
CA VAL A 179 4.19 -11.14 14.58
C VAL A 179 3.60 -10.38 15.77
N LYS A 180 4.22 -9.26 16.14
CA LYS A 180 3.88 -8.52 17.36
C LYS A 180 2.54 -7.79 17.29
N TYR A 181 2.24 -7.17 16.14
CA TYR A 181 1.10 -6.28 16.01
C TYR A 181 -0.03 -6.85 15.16
N LEU A 182 0.26 -7.71 14.18
CA LEU A 182 -0.76 -8.20 13.24
C LEU A 182 -1.21 -9.63 13.52
N GLY A 183 -0.55 -10.35 14.46
CA GLY A 183 -0.94 -11.69 14.85
C GLY A 183 -0.49 -12.80 13.90
N PHE A 184 0.48 -12.52 13.03
CA PHE A 184 1.10 -13.55 12.19
C PHE A 184 1.98 -14.48 13.03
N THR A 185 2.05 -15.75 12.65
CA THR A 185 3.12 -16.62 13.10
C THR A 185 4.45 -16.22 12.45
N PRO A 186 5.61 -16.54 13.04
CA PRO A 186 6.91 -16.27 12.41
C PRO A 186 7.04 -16.87 10.99
N ALA A 187 6.48 -18.06 10.76
CA ALA A 187 6.49 -18.70 9.45
C ALA A 187 5.65 -17.94 8.41
N GLU A 188 4.48 -17.44 8.80
CA GLU A 188 3.65 -16.61 7.93
C GLU A 188 4.33 -15.27 7.60
N ALA A 189 4.98 -14.63 8.58
CA ALA A 189 5.72 -13.38 8.35
C ALA A 189 6.87 -13.59 7.34
N ILE A 190 7.64 -14.69 7.47
CA ILE A 190 8.69 -15.06 6.50
C ILE A 190 8.06 -15.30 5.13
N ARG A 191 6.94 -16.00 5.04
CA ARG A 191 6.23 -16.25 3.78
C ARG A 191 5.84 -14.94 3.08
N CYS A 192 5.38 -13.95 3.82
CA CYS A 192 5.05 -12.62 3.26
C CYS A 192 6.27 -11.94 2.62
N ALA A 193 7.45 -12.10 3.20
CA ALA A 193 8.68 -11.52 2.70
C ALA A 193 9.30 -12.31 1.53
N THR A 194 9.09 -13.61 1.45
CA THR A 194 9.75 -14.50 0.48
C THR A 194 8.79 -14.96 -0.62
N VAL A 195 7.86 -15.86 -0.33
CA VAL A 195 6.95 -16.44 -1.33
C VAL A 195 6.14 -15.33 -2.03
N TYR A 196 5.50 -14.45 -1.27
CA TYR A 196 4.73 -13.36 -1.86
C TYR A 196 5.63 -12.32 -2.56
N GLY A 197 6.86 -12.16 -2.10
CA GLY A 197 7.89 -11.38 -2.79
C GLY A 197 8.21 -11.95 -4.17
N GLY A 198 8.41 -13.26 -4.27
CA GLY A 198 8.60 -13.97 -5.54
C GLY A 198 7.39 -13.86 -6.48
N GLU A 199 6.19 -14.03 -5.93
CA GLU A 199 4.94 -13.93 -6.71
C GLU A 199 4.73 -12.51 -7.27
N ILE A 200 4.99 -11.45 -6.47
CA ILE A 200 4.84 -10.08 -6.95
C ILE A 200 5.88 -9.71 -8.01
N MET A 201 7.05 -10.34 -7.98
CA MET A 201 8.07 -10.21 -9.04
C MET A 201 7.72 -11.02 -10.31
N MET A 202 6.58 -11.68 -10.35
CA MET A 202 6.17 -12.64 -11.41
C MET A 202 7.17 -13.80 -11.60
N ARG A 203 7.89 -14.16 -10.54
CA ARG A 203 8.90 -15.21 -10.48
C ARG A 203 8.63 -16.21 -9.35
N GLY A 204 7.37 -16.38 -8.94
CA GLY A 204 6.99 -17.28 -7.87
C GLY A 204 7.28 -18.77 -8.15
N HIS A 205 7.64 -19.14 -9.39
CA HIS A 205 8.12 -20.48 -9.75
C HIS A 205 9.63 -20.67 -9.50
N GLU A 206 10.36 -19.59 -9.24
CA GLU A 206 11.81 -19.58 -9.04
C GLU A 206 12.20 -19.02 -7.66
N LEU A 207 11.40 -18.12 -7.12
CA LEU A 207 11.69 -17.34 -5.92
C LEU A 207 10.63 -17.54 -4.85
N GLY A 208 11.06 -17.53 -3.58
CA GLY A 208 10.13 -17.61 -2.46
C GLY A 208 10.61 -18.40 -1.26
#